data_42f5af64f45936bb171eb2069808bc1c
#
_entry.id   42f5af64f45936bb171eb2069808bc1c
#
_cell.length_a   1.000
_cell.length_b   1.000
_cell.length_c   1.000
_cell.angle_alpha   90.00
_cell.angle_beta   90.00
_cell.angle_gamma   90.00
#
_symmetry.space_group_name_H-M   'P 1'
#
loop_
_entity.id
_entity.type
_entity.pdbx_description
1 polymer ?
#
loop_
_entity_poly.entity_id
_entity_poly.type
_entity_poly.pdbx_seq_one_letter_code
_entity_poly.pdbx_strand_id
1 'polypeptide(L)'
;MNKLMQTVTENVAYVVIFLAVIVGCFLVAVVLEKGAQKKNGISEPIFNTRKLAMIGMFSAIAMILHVLDFPIFFAPGFYKMDFSELPILVGSFAFGPVAGVMMEFVKILLKLCIKGTSTAFIGDLANFVVGCSLIIPASAVYSFKKTKKSAIIACIVGTLVMTVFGTAFNAVYLLPAFSKFYGMPLDAILAMGAEVNPLAKEGSIVSFVVACVAPMNLIKGTLVSVV
;
A
#
# COMPACT_ATOMS: atom_id res chain seq x y z
N MET A 1 22.71 -4.32 -20.44
CA MET A 1 22.22 -4.51 -19.04
C MET A 1 20.82 -3.92 -18.99
N ASN A 2 19.81 -4.64 -18.53
CA ASN A 2 18.42 -4.15 -18.52
C ASN A 2 18.33 -2.89 -17.64
N LYS A 3 17.56 -1.88 -18.11
CA LYS A 3 17.36 -0.60 -17.43
C LYS A 3 16.99 -0.77 -15.93
N LEU A 4 16.26 -1.81 -15.62
CA LEU A 4 15.85 -2.19 -14.26
C LEU A 4 17.05 -2.67 -13.40
N MET A 5 17.96 -3.46 -13.95
CA MET A 5 19.18 -3.88 -13.25
C MET A 5 20.12 -2.70 -12.94
N GLN A 6 20.21 -1.76 -13.84
CA GLN A 6 20.99 -0.53 -13.60
C GLN A 6 20.38 0.28 -12.46
N THR A 7 19.08 0.47 -12.45
CA THR A 7 18.37 1.17 -11.34
C THR A 7 18.53 0.47 -10.00
N VAL A 8 18.55 -0.88 -9.97
CA VAL A 8 18.80 -1.67 -8.76
C VAL A 8 20.22 -1.44 -8.22
N THR A 9 21.22 -1.47 -9.09
CA THR A 9 22.63 -1.29 -8.66
C THR A 9 22.92 0.12 -8.18
N GLU A 10 22.28 1.13 -8.75
CA GLU A 10 22.41 2.53 -8.36
C GLU A 10 21.67 2.86 -7.04
N ASN A 11 20.63 2.06 -6.68
CA ASN A 11 19.75 2.32 -5.55
C ASN A 11 19.68 1.16 -4.55
N VAL A 12 20.79 0.46 -4.30
CA VAL A 12 20.85 -0.72 -3.42
C VAL A 12 20.26 -0.48 -2.04
N ALA A 13 20.50 0.69 -1.45
CA ALA A 13 19.97 1.03 -0.11
C ALA A 13 18.42 1.01 -0.10
N TYR A 14 17.76 1.57 -1.11
CA TYR A 14 16.29 1.56 -1.20
C TYR A 14 15.75 0.14 -1.43
N VAL A 15 16.46 -0.68 -2.21
CA VAL A 15 16.08 -2.08 -2.43
C VAL A 15 16.20 -2.90 -1.14
N VAL A 16 17.26 -2.70 -0.37
CA VAL A 16 17.44 -3.39 0.93
C VAL A 16 16.37 -2.98 1.92
N ILE A 17 16.04 -1.69 2.03
CA ILE A 17 14.95 -1.19 2.86
C ILE A 17 13.62 -1.82 2.41
N PHE A 18 13.37 -1.87 1.11
CA PHE A 18 12.14 -2.46 0.56
C PHE A 18 12.01 -3.95 0.95
N LEU A 19 13.07 -4.73 0.78
CA LEU A 19 13.08 -6.13 1.16
C LEU A 19 12.86 -6.33 2.67
N ALA A 20 13.50 -5.51 3.51
CA ALA A 20 13.31 -5.56 4.96
C ALA A 20 11.87 -5.26 5.36
N VAL A 21 11.23 -4.28 4.73
CA VAL A 21 9.82 -3.94 4.97
C VAL A 21 8.88 -5.06 4.51
N ILE A 22 9.14 -5.68 3.35
CA ILE A 22 8.36 -6.84 2.88
C ILE A 22 8.41 -7.97 3.90
N VAL A 23 9.61 -8.32 4.37
CA VAL A 23 9.79 -9.37 5.41
C VAL A 23 9.04 -8.99 6.69
N GLY A 24 9.13 -7.74 7.14
CA GLY A 24 8.42 -7.25 8.32
C GLY A 24 6.90 -7.40 8.19
N CYS A 25 6.31 -6.92 7.08
CA CYS A 25 4.87 -7.05 6.81
C CYS A 25 4.44 -8.52 6.75
N PHE A 26 5.26 -9.37 6.13
CA PHE A 26 4.98 -10.80 6.04
C PHE A 26 4.99 -11.48 7.41
N LEU A 27 5.98 -11.19 8.27
CA LEU A 27 6.06 -11.72 9.63
C LEU A 27 4.84 -11.30 10.47
N VAL A 28 4.45 -10.02 10.40
CA VAL A 28 3.24 -9.53 11.10
C VAL A 28 2.00 -10.28 10.61
N ALA A 29 1.84 -10.44 9.30
CA ALA A 29 0.71 -11.16 8.72
C ALA A 29 0.66 -12.63 9.18
N VAL A 30 1.81 -13.32 9.22
CA VAL A 30 1.92 -14.71 9.71
C VAL A 30 1.51 -14.83 11.17
N VAL A 31 1.98 -13.91 12.02
CA VAL A 31 1.63 -13.90 13.45
C VAL A 31 0.12 -13.71 13.64
N LEU A 32 -0.49 -12.78 12.92
CA LEU A 32 -1.93 -12.50 12.99
C LEU A 32 -2.75 -13.67 12.44
N GLU A 33 -2.36 -14.28 11.31
CA GLU A 33 -3.06 -15.43 10.73
C GLU A 33 -3.00 -16.64 11.66
N LYS A 34 -1.82 -16.98 12.20
CA LYS A 34 -1.69 -18.05 13.20
C LYS A 34 -2.49 -17.78 14.47
N GLY A 35 -2.52 -16.52 14.94
CA GLY A 35 -3.33 -16.11 16.07
C GLY A 35 -4.83 -16.33 15.83
N ALA A 36 -5.32 -15.96 14.64
CA ALA A 36 -6.70 -16.17 14.24
C ALA A 36 -7.04 -17.67 14.09
N GLN A 37 -6.15 -18.45 13.48
CA GLN A 37 -6.30 -19.90 13.34
C GLN A 37 -6.38 -20.58 14.71
N LYS A 38 -5.48 -20.24 15.63
CA LYS A 38 -5.47 -20.79 17.01
C LYS A 38 -6.78 -20.47 17.74
N LYS A 39 -7.29 -19.23 17.62
CA LYS A 39 -8.56 -18.83 18.25
C LYS A 39 -9.76 -19.58 17.70
N ASN A 40 -9.76 -19.85 16.40
CA ASN A 40 -10.86 -20.51 15.70
C ASN A 40 -10.75 -22.05 15.71
N GLY A 41 -9.71 -22.63 16.31
CA GLY A 41 -9.47 -24.08 16.33
C GLY A 41 -9.18 -24.67 14.94
N ILE A 42 -8.70 -23.85 14.00
CA ILE A 42 -8.41 -24.24 12.61
C ILE A 42 -6.89 -24.43 12.48
N SER A 43 -6.48 -25.55 11.89
CA SER A 43 -5.07 -25.82 11.54
C SER A 43 -4.96 -26.04 10.05
N GLU A 44 -4.92 -24.92 9.30
CA GLU A 44 -4.70 -24.96 7.87
C GLU A 44 -3.27 -24.52 7.53
N PRO A 45 -2.64 -25.11 6.49
CA PRO A 45 -1.36 -24.64 6.01
C PRO A 45 -1.48 -23.21 5.48
N ILE A 46 -0.47 -22.39 5.78
CA ILE A 46 -0.41 -20.98 5.32
C ILE A 46 -0.48 -20.93 3.79
N PHE A 47 0.19 -21.86 3.12
CA PHE A 47 0.16 -22.00 1.67
C PHE A 47 -0.35 -23.38 1.26
N ASN A 48 -1.19 -23.40 0.24
CA ASN A 48 -1.57 -24.59 -0.51
C ASN A 48 -1.73 -24.19 -1.98
N THR A 49 -1.77 -25.17 -2.88
CA THR A 49 -1.84 -24.95 -4.33
C THR A 49 -3.02 -24.06 -4.73
N ARG A 50 -4.19 -24.22 -4.09
CA ARG A 50 -5.37 -23.38 -4.34
C ARG A 50 -5.13 -21.93 -3.94
N LYS A 51 -4.56 -21.67 -2.73
CA LYS A 51 -4.22 -20.31 -2.29
C LYS A 51 -3.21 -19.67 -3.25
N LEU A 52 -2.18 -20.39 -3.68
CA LEU A 52 -1.17 -19.86 -4.61
C LEU A 52 -1.78 -19.48 -5.97
N ALA A 53 -2.63 -20.32 -6.53
CA ALA A 53 -3.33 -20.00 -7.77
C ALA A 53 -4.21 -18.75 -7.64
N MET A 54 -4.95 -18.62 -6.53
CA MET A 54 -5.79 -17.44 -6.27
C MET A 54 -4.95 -16.17 -6.02
N ILE A 55 -3.81 -16.27 -5.30
CA ILE A 55 -2.88 -15.16 -5.15
C ILE A 55 -2.43 -14.65 -6.51
N GLY A 56 -2.01 -15.54 -7.41
CA GLY A 56 -1.61 -15.15 -8.76
C GLY A 56 -2.71 -14.43 -9.53
N MET A 57 -3.95 -14.97 -9.51
CA MET A 57 -5.09 -14.38 -10.21
C MET A 57 -5.46 -12.99 -9.66
N PHE A 58 -5.64 -12.87 -8.35
CA PHE A 58 -5.99 -11.58 -7.73
C PHE A 58 -4.88 -10.54 -7.89
N SER A 59 -3.61 -10.96 -7.82
CA SER A 59 -2.48 -10.05 -8.07
C SER A 59 -2.43 -9.54 -9.50
N ALA A 60 -2.76 -10.39 -10.49
CA ALA A 60 -2.82 -9.97 -11.88
C ALA A 60 -3.93 -8.94 -12.12
N ILE A 61 -5.13 -9.16 -11.55
CA ILE A 61 -6.23 -8.18 -11.61
C ILE A 61 -5.82 -6.88 -10.90
N ALA A 62 -5.21 -6.98 -9.72
CA ALA A 62 -4.74 -5.83 -8.96
C ALA A 62 -3.69 -5.03 -9.74
N MET A 63 -2.77 -5.70 -10.42
CA MET A 63 -1.76 -5.02 -11.24
C MET A 63 -2.39 -4.25 -12.40
N ILE A 64 -3.40 -4.81 -13.08
CA ILE A 64 -4.12 -4.11 -14.15
C ILE A 64 -4.76 -2.83 -13.60
N LEU A 65 -5.46 -2.92 -12.45
CA LEU A 65 -6.08 -1.76 -11.80
C LEU A 65 -5.04 -0.75 -11.30
N HIS A 66 -3.85 -1.22 -10.89
CA HIS A 66 -2.75 -0.34 -10.48
C HIS A 66 -2.15 0.45 -11.66
N VAL A 67 -2.12 -0.13 -12.85
CA VAL A 67 -1.63 0.57 -14.05
C VAL A 67 -2.63 1.61 -14.55
N LEU A 68 -3.93 1.44 -14.24
CA LEU A 68 -5.01 2.40 -14.52
C LEU A 68 -5.09 3.49 -13.45
N ASP A 69 -3.94 3.99 -13.01
CA ASP A 69 -3.84 5.08 -12.04
C ASP A 69 -4.30 6.42 -12.64
N PHE A 70 -4.94 7.26 -11.82
CA PHE A 70 -5.37 8.60 -12.23
C PHE A 70 -4.96 9.66 -11.20
N PRO A 71 -4.60 10.87 -11.66
CA PRO A 71 -4.23 11.97 -10.76
C PRO A 71 -5.44 12.49 -9.99
N ILE A 72 -5.19 13.07 -8.81
CA ILE A 72 -6.23 13.64 -7.96
C ILE A 72 -6.11 15.17 -8.00
N PHE A 73 -7.25 15.87 -8.09
CA PHE A 73 -7.29 17.33 -8.27
C PHE A 73 -6.84 18.16 -7.06
N PHE A 74 -6.85 17.58 -5.84
CA PHE A 74 -6.50 18.27 -4.60
C PHE A 74 -5.10 17.89 -4.07
N ALA A 75 -4.31 17.16 -4.85
CA ALA A 75 -2.95 16.77 -4.50
C ALA A 75 -2.02 16.95 -5.71
N PRO A 76 -0.71 17.18 -5.50
CA PRO A 76 0.26 17.29 -6.58
C PRO A 76 0.24 16.08 -7.52
N GLY A 77 0.52 16.29 -8.80
CA GLY A 77 0.35 15.30 -9.88
C GLY A 77 1.17 14.00 -9.76
N PHE A 78 2.14 13.95 -8.84
CA PHE A 78 2.85 12.72 -8.52
C PHE A 78 2.07 11.80 -7.56
N TYR A 79 1.03 12.31 -6.88
CA TYR A 79 0.06 11.49 -6.15
C TYR A 79 -1.04 11.04 -7.10
N LYS A 80 -1.17 9.73 -7.22
CA LYS A 80 -2.16 9.09 -8.06
C LYS A 80 -2.96 8.09 -7.25
N MET A 81 -4.20 7.90 -7.61
CA MET A 81 -5.11 6.95 -7.02
C MET A 81 -5.39 5.80 -7.99
N ASP A 82 -5.51 4.61 -7.47
CA ASP A 82 -5.90 3.40 -8.19
C ASP A 82 -6.81 2.53 -7.32
N PHE A 83 -7.41 1.49 -7.91
CA PHE A 83 -8.31 0.55 -7.24
C PHE A 83 -7.67 -0.83 -7.02
N SER A 84 -6.36 -0.94 -7.05
CA SER A 84 -5.65 -2.22 -6.95
C SER A 84 -5.86 -2.94 -5.62
N GLU A 85 -6.11 -2.23 -4.53
CA GLU A 85 -6.37 -2.82 -3.23
C GLU A 85 -7.73 -3.52 -3.13
N LEU A 86 -8.69 -3.22 -4.03
CA LEU A 86 -10.02 -3.84 -4.02
C LEU A 86 -9.96 -5.37 -4.21
N PRO A 87 -9.39 -5.92 -5.29
CA PRO A 87 -9.26 -7.37 -5.43
C PRO A 87 -8.39 -7.98 -4.33
N ILE A 88 -7.39 -7.28 -3.83
CA ILE A 88 -6.51 -7.76 -2.76
C ILE A 88 -7.27 -7.85 -1.43
N LEU A 89 -8.11 -6.87 -1.11
CA LEU A 89 -8.95 -6.89 0.09
C LEU A 89 -9.91 -8.08 0.06
N VAL A 90 -10.61 -8.30 -1.05
CA VAL A 90 -11.49 -9.46 -1.25
C VAL A 90 -10.72 -10.77 -1.11
N GLY A 91 -9.57 -10.89 -1.78
CA GLY A 91 -8.70 -12.06 -1.68
C GLY A 91 -8.16 -12.29 -0.27
N SER A 92 -7.81 -11.24 0.46
CA SER A 92 -7.32 -11.33 1.83
C SER A 92 -8.41 -11.76 2.82
N PHE A 93 -9.66 -11.38 2.60
CA PHE A 93 -10.81 -11.86 3.38
C PHE A 93 -11.06 -13.35 3.13
N ALA A 94 -10.90 -13.81 1.90
CA ALA A 94 -11.09 -15.21 1.55
C ALA A 94 -9.96 -16.11 2.06
N PHE A 95 -8.70 -15.67 1.99
CA PHE A 95 -7.52 -16.52 2.16
C PHE A 95 -6.60 -16.11 3.33
N GLY A 96 -6.90 -15.02 4.01
CA GLY A 96 -6.19 -14.55 5.21
C GLY A 96 -5.15 -13.45 4.95
N PRO A 97 -4.60 -12.87 6.04
CA PRO A 97 -3.64 -11.75 5.97
C PRO A 97 -2.37 -12.05 5.16
N VAL A 98 -1.84 -13.27 5.28
CA VAL A 98 -0.62 -13.67 4.56
C VAL A 98 -0.85 -13.67 3.06
N ALA A 99 -2.01 -14.17 2.61
CA ALA A 99 -2.38 -14.13 1.20
C ALA A 99 -2.50 -12.69 0.70
N GLY A 100 -3.07 -11.79 1.50
CA GLY A 100 -3.18 -10.36 1.18
C GLY A 100 -1.81 -9.70 0.97
N VAL A 101 -0.86 -9.90 1.88
CA VAL A 101 0.52 -9.37 1.74
C VAL A 101 1.23 -9.95 0.52
N MET A 102 1.03 -11.25 0.24
CA MET A 102 1.57 -11.88 -0.96
C MET A 102 0.98 -11.29 -2.23
N MET A 103 -0.32 -11.01 -2.26
CA MET A 103 -0.98 -10.36 -3.41
C MET A 103 -0.42 -8.96 -3.64
N GLU A 104 -0.22 -8.16 -2.58
CA GLU A 104 0.41 -6.85 -2.67
C GLU A 104 1.82 -6.93 -3.24
N PHE A 105 2.62 -7.88 -2.75
CA PHE A 105 3.98 -8.10 -3.22
C PHE A 105 4.03 -8.50 -4.69
N VAL A 106 3.23 -9.50 -5.08
CA VAL A 106 3.18 -9.98 -6.48
C VAL A 106 2.65 -8.89 -7.42
N LYS A 107 1.66 -8.08 -7.01
CA LYS A 107 1.18 -6.91 -7.76
C LYS A 107 2.34 -5.97 -8.10
N ILE A 108 3.15 -5.59 -7.09
CA ILE A 108 4.29 -4.69 -7.29
C ILE A 108 5.36 -5.32 -8.18
N LEU A 109 5.67 -6.62 -8.00
CA LEU A 109 6.61 -7.33 -8.89
C LEU A 109 6.15 -7.31 -10.35
N LEU A 110 4.87 -7.64 -10.60
CA LEU A 110 4.29 -7.63 -11.94
C LEU A 110 4.35 -6.22 -12.56
N LYS A 111 4.02 -5.19 -11.77
CA LYS A 111 4.12 -3.78 -12.21
C LYS A 111 5.56 -3.41 -12.57
N LEU A 112 6.53 -3.80 -11.75
CA LEU A 112 7.96 -3.55 -12.01
C LEU A 112 8.45 -4.25 -13.28
N CYS A 113 7.97 -5.46 -13.54
CA CYS A 113 8.32 -6.20 -14.76
C CYS A 113 7.74 -5.55 -16.03
N ILE A 114 6.51 -5.00 -15.96
CA ILE A 114 5.77 -4.51 -17.14
C ILE A 114 6.03 -3.01 -17.37
N LYS A 115 5.89 -2.18 -16.33
CA LYS A 115 5.99 -0.71 -16.43
C LYS A 115 7.34 -0.17 -15.94
N GLY A 116 8.09 -0.97 -15.19
CA GLY A 116 9.32 -0.53 -14.52
C GLY A 116 9.04 0.38 -13.33
N THR A 117 10.08 1.08 -12.86
CA THR A 117 9.97 2.11 -11.82
C THR A 117 10.32 3.48 -12.39
N SER A 118 9.53 4.49 -12.04
CA SER A 118 9.78 5.91 -12.39
C SER A 118 10.39 6.70 -11.23
N THR A 119 10.45 6.12 -10.03
CA THR A 119 10.83 6.78 -8.78
C THR A 119 11.90 6.02 -7.99
N ALA A 120 12.76 5.28 -8.70
CA ALA A 120 13.83 4.45 -8.09
C ALA A 120 13.33 3.60 -6.90
N PHE A 121 12.20 2.92 -7.06
CA PHE A 121 11.53 2.07 -6.07
C PHE A 121 10.87 2.81 -4.89
N ILE A 122 11.04 4.13 -4.72
CA ILE A 122 10.46 4.89 -3.61
C ILE A 122 8.94 4.84 -3.65
N GLY A 123 8.34 5.14 -4.80
CA GLY A 123 6.89 5.08 -4.99
C GLY A 123 6.33 3.65 -4.93
N ASP A 124 7.10 2.66 -5.40
CA ASP A 124 6.72 1.25 -5.34
C ASP A 124 6.68 0.74 -3.89
N LEU A 125 7.68 1.12 -3.08
CA LEU A 125 7.70 0.87 -1.64
C LEU A 125 6.50 1.53 -0.96
N ALA A 126 6.22 2.79 -1.28
CA ALA A 126 5.08 3.51 -0.71
C ALA A 126 3.76 2.82 -1.02
N ASN A 127 3.51 2.40 -2.26
CA ASN A 127 2.32 1.65 -2.65
C ASN A 127 2.20 0.34 -1.86
N PHE A 128 3.28 -0.43 -1.75
CA PHE A 128 3.30 -1.67 -0.98
C PHE A 128 2.95 -1.44 0.49
N VAL A 129 3.62 -0.49 1.13
CA VAL A 129 3.47 -0.21 2.57
C VAL A 129 2.07 0.33 2.89
N VAL A 130 1.58 1.28 2.09
CA VAL A 130 0.24 1.86 2.26
C VAL A 130 -0.84 0.82 1.96
N GLY A 131 -0.69 -0.01 0.93
CA GLY A 131 -1.59 -1.13 0.66
C GLY A 131 -1.61 -2.14 1.81
N CYS A 132 -0.45 -2.57 2.31
CA CYS A 132 -0.36 -3.46 3.47
C CYS A 132 -0.98 -2.85 4.74
N SER A 133 -0.91 -1.54 4.93
CA SER A 133 -1.51 -0.85 6.08
C SER A 133 -3.06 -0.86 6.06
N LEU A 134 -3.68 -1.05 4.90
CA LEU A 134 -5.11 -1.35 4.75
C LEU A 134 -5.37 -2.85 4.95
N ILE A 135 -4.64 -3.68 4.21
CA ILE A 135 -4.94 -5.10 4.03
C ILE A 135 -4.67 -5.92 5.31
N ILE A 136 -3.55 -5.68 6.00
CA ILE A 136 -3.19 -6.45 7.19
C ILE A 136 -4.21 -6.30 8.32
N PRO A 137 -4.56 -5.08 8.80
CA PRO A 137 -5.53 -4.92 9.88
C PRO A 137 -6.94 -5.34 9.47
N ALA A 138 -7.38 -5.02 8.24
CA ALA A 138 -8.69 -5.42 7.75
C ALA A 138 -8.83 -6.95 7.72
N SER A 139 -7.90 -7.65 7.07
CA SER A 139 -7.94 -9.10 6.97
C SER A 139 -7.76 -9.79 8.33
N ALA A 140 -6.95 -9.24 9.22
CA ALA A 140 -6.80 -9.76 10.59
C ALA A 140 -8.12 -9.69 11.36
N VAL A 141 -8.77 -8.52 11.43
CA VAL A 141 -10.05 -8.34 12.10
C VAL A 141 -11.10 -9.32 11.57
N TYR A 142 -11.20 -9.46 10.24
CA TYR A 142 -12.11 -10.38 9.62
C TYR A 142 -11.79 -11.86 9.91
N SER A 143 -10.51 -12.22 9.92
CA SER A 143 -10.06 -13.60 10.18
C SER A 143 -10.35 -14.06 11.61
N PHE A 144 -10.39 -13.14 12.59
CA PHE A 144 -10.77 -13.46 13.95
C PHE A 144 -12.26 -13.76 14.13
N LYS A 145 -13.14 -13.20 13.28
CA LYS A 145 -14.58 -13.44 13.34
C LYS A 145 -15.22 -13.22 11.98
N LYS A 146 -15.42 -14.30 11.23
CA LYS A 146 -15.95 -14.27 9.85
C LYS A 146 -17.46 -14.01 9.83
N THR A 147 -17.88 -12.75 10.03
CA THR A 147 -19.29 -12.32 9.95
C THR A 147 -19.42 -11.03 9.13
N LYS A 148 -20.62 -10.74 8.60
CA LYS A 148 -20.88 -9.50 7.86
C LYS A 148 -20.55 -8.23 8.68
N LYS A 149 -20.92 -8.22 9.98
CA LYS A 149 -20.57 -7.11 10.88
C LYS A 149 -19.06 -6.96 11.06
N SER A 150 -18.34 -8.07 11.19
CA SER A 150 -16.89 -8.06 11.29
C SER A 150 -16.22 -7.58 9.99
N ALA A 151 -16.78 -7.90 8.83
CA ALA A 151 -16.27 -7.38 7.55
C ALA A 151 -16.37 -5.84 7.49
N ILE A 152 -17.51 -5.28 7.87
CA ILE A 152 -17.69 -3.82 7.92
C ILE A 152 -16.69 -3.17 8.91
N ILE A 153 -16.56 -3.73 10.11
CA ILE A 153 -15.58 -3.23 11.11
C ILE A 153 -14.15 -3.36 10.57
N ALA A 154 -13.82 -4.46 9.90
CA ALA A 154 -12.53 -4.69 9.28
C ALA A 154 -12.18 -3.62 8.24
N CYS A 155 -13.13 -3.29 7.37
CA CYS A 155 -12.99 -2.23 6.38
C CYS A 155 -12.77 -0.85 7.03
N ILE A 156 -13.54 -0.52 8.06
CA ILE A 156 -13.39 0.74 8.81
C ILE A 156 -12.01 0.81 9.48
N VAL A 157 -11.61 -0.25 10.19
CA VAL A 157 -10.31 -0.31 10.87
C VAL A 157 -9.17 -0.22 9.85
N GLY A 158 -9.23 -0.97 8.76
CA GLY A 158 -8.24 -0.92 7.69
C GLY A 158 -8.10 0.47 7.09
N THR A 159 -9.22 1.12 6.76
CA THR A 159 -9.23 2.49 6.21
C THR A 159 -8.63 3.50 7.19
N LEU A 160 -8.98 3.42 8.48
CA LEU A 160 -8.42 4.33 9.50
C LEU A 160 -6.92 4.12 9.68
N VAL A 161 -6.47 2.86 9.78
CA VAL A 161 -5.03 2.54 9.88
C VAL A 161 -4.28 3.02 8.65
N MET A 162 -4.79 2.75 7.45
CA MET A 162 -4.19 3.23 6.20
C MET A 162 -4.10 4.76 6.17
N THR A 163 -5.15 5.46 6.60
CA THR A 163 -5.16 6.92 6.60
C THR A 163 -4.13 7.48 7.56
N VAL A 164 -4.09 7.02 8.81
CA VAL A 164 -3.15 7.52 9.82
C VAL A 164 -1.72 7.12 9.48
N PHE A 165 -1.50 5.83 9.25
CA PHE A 165 -0.17 5.31 8.97
C PHE A 165 0.38 5.82 7.64
N GLY A 166 -0.43 5.80 6.57
CA GLY A 166 -0.02 6.29 5.25
C GLY A 166 0.31 7.78 5.26
N THR A 167 -0.44 8.58 6.02
CA THR A 167 -0.15 10.02 6.20
C THR A 167 1.17 10.23 6.94
N ALA A 168 1.38 9.52 8.05
CA ALA A 168 2.64 9.58 8.81
C ALA A 168 3.84 9.09 7.98
N PHE A 169 3.68 7.99 7.26
CA PHE A 169 4.72 7.44 6.38
C PHE A 169 5.11 8.41 5.26
N ASN A 170 4.14 9.12 4.68
CA ASN A 170 4.40 10.17 3.70
C ASN A 170 5.21 11.32 4.30
N ALA A 171 4.84 11.80 5.50
CA ALA A 171 5.54 12.89 6.17
C ALA A 171 6.99 12.54 6.50
N VAL A 172 7.22 11.35 7.06
CA VAL A 172 8.52 10.97 7.62
C VAL A 172 9.47 10.40 6.57
N TYR A 173 8.95 9.62 5.62
CA TYR A 173 9.77 8.90 4.66
C TYR A 173 9.60 9.39 3.22
N LEU A 174 8.37 9.44 2.72
CA LEU A 174 8.14 9.60 1.28
C LEU A 174 8.51 10.99 0.77
N LEU A 175 8.09 12.06 1.45
CA LEU A 175 8.41 13.44 1.06
C LEU A 175 9.92 13.73 1.11
N PRO A 176 10.67 13.36 2.18
CA PRO A 176 12.12 13.49 2.19
C PRO A 176 12.82 12.62 1.12
N ALA A 177 12.30 11.41 0.85
CA ALA A 177 12.87 10.56 -0.18
C ALA A 177 12.65 11.13 -1.59
N PHE A 178 11.48 11.70 -1.86
CA PHE A 178 11.22 12.38 -3.14
C PHE A 178 12.06 13.65 -3.31
N SER A 179 12.25 14.44 -2.24
CA SER A 179 13.14 15.60 -2.26
C SER A 179 14.56 15.20 -2.72
N LYS A 180 15.11 14.15 -2.14
CA LYS A 180 16.43 13.62 -2.53
C LYS A 180 16.44 13.06 -3.95
N PHE A 181 15.40 12.33 -4.33
CA PHE A 181 15.34 11.69 -5.65
C PHE A 181 15.21 12.68 -6.79
N TYR A 182 14.35 13.70 -6.64
CA TYR A 182 14.16 14.74 -7.65
C TYR A 182 15.22 15.84 -7.60
N GLY A 183 16.10 15.84 -6.58
CA GLY A 183 17.09 16.91 -6.39
C GLY A 183 16.46 18.28 -6.09
N MET A 184 15.22 18.28 -5.59
CA MET A 184 14.46 19.49 -5.27
C MET A 184 14.42 19.72 -3.76
N PRO A 185 14.56 20.99 -3.28
CA PRO A 185 14.36 21.27 -1.88
C PRO A 185 12.94 20.90 -1.43
N LEU A 186 12.81 20.43 -0.20
CA LEU A 186 11.53 19.98 0.33
C LEU A 186 10.44 21.07 0.25
N ASP A 187 10.83 22.32 0.49
CA ASP A 187 9.93 23.47 0.40
C ASP A 187 9.31 23.65 -1.00
N ALA A 188 10.06 23.34 -2.06
CA ALA A 188 9.52 23.38 -3.42
C ALA A 188 8.45 22.30 -3.65
N ILE A 189 8.61 21.11 -3.06
CA ILE A 189 7.60 20.04 -3.11
C ILE A 189 6.35 20.45 -2.32
N LEU A 190 6.54 21.08 -1.15
CA LEU A 190 5.43 21.57 -0.32
C LEU A 190 4.67 22.71 -1.00
N ALA A 191 5.37 23.61 -1.72
CA ALA A 191 4.76 24.68 -2.51
C ALA A 191 3.85 24.12 -3.61
N MET A 192 4.24 23.03 -4.30
CA MET A 192 3.36 22.36 -5.27
C MET A 192 2.03 21.88 -4.64
N GLY A 193 2.03 21.53 -3.35
CA GLY A 193 0.80 21.18 -2.64
C GLY A 193 -0.07 22.41 -2.36
N ALA A 194 0.54 23.52 -1.98
CA ALA A 194 -0.15 24.78 -1.70
C ALA A 194 -0.80 25.38 -2.97
N GLU A 195 -0.19 25.18 -4.14
CA GLU A 195 -0.76 25.59 -5.43
C GLU A 195 -2.08 24.87 -5.77
N VAL A 196 -2.18 23.59 -5.40
CA VAL A 196 -3.36 22.75 -5.75
C VAL A 196 -4.39 22.72 -4.61
N ASN A 197 -3.97 22.92 -3.36
CA ASN A 197 -4.84 22.83 -2.19
C ASN A 197 -4.57 23.99 -1.21
N PRO A 198 -5.51 24.95 -1.10
CA PRO A 198 -5.34 26.11 -0.23
C PRO A 198 -5.19 25.78 1.27
N LEU A 199 -5.56 24.54 1.67
CA LEU A 199 -5.39 24.07 3.05
C LEU A 199 -3.95 23.62 3.34
N ALA A 200 -3.17 23.33 2.31
CA ALA A 200 -1.75 22.99 2.42
C ALA A 200 -0.94 24.28 2.55
N LYS A 201 -0.58 24.65 3.78
CA LYS A 201 0.23 25.86 4.03
C LYS A 201 1.66 25.64 3.53
N GLU A 202 2.22 26.64 2.86
CA GLU A 202 3.61 26.63 2.42
C GLU A 202 4.58 26.38 3.58
N GLY A 203 5.62 25.59 3.31
CA GLY A 203 6.67 25.26 4.29
C GLY A 203 6.27 24.30 5.42
N SER A 204 5.03 23.82 5.47
CA SER A 204 4.56 22.92 6.52
C SER A 204 4.26 21.50 6.00
N ILE A 205 5.13 20.54 6.33
CA ILE A 205 4.93 19.11 6.02
C ILE A 205 3.60 18.61 6.60
N VAL A 206 3.30 18.96 7.85
CA VAL A 206 2.08 18.52 8.53
C VAL A 206 0.83 19.03 7.80
N SER A 207 0.81 20.31 7.45
CA SER A 207 -0.29 20.90 6.69
C SER A 207 -0.48 20.20 5.33
N PHE A 208 0.62 19.95 4.61
CA PHE A 208 0.62 19.25 3.33
C PHE A 208 0.03 17.83 3.45
N VAL A 209 0.54 17.00 4.37
CA VAL A 209 0.07 15.60 4.47
C VAL A 209 -1.37 15.51 4.99
N VAL A 210 -1.79 16.41 5.86
CA VAL A 210 -3.18 16.46 6.35
C VAL A 210 -4.14 16.97 5.27
N ALA A 211 -3.74 17.94 4.46
CA ALA A 211 -4.59 18.50 3.41
C ALA A 211 -4.65 17.65 2.13
N CYS A 212 -3.55 17.02 1.73
CA CYS A 212 -3.44 16.28 0.46
C CYS A 212 -3.48 14.76 0.67
N VAL A 213 -2.67 14.23 1.60
CA VAL A 213 -2.45 12.77 1.73
C VAL A 213 -3.53 12.08 2.56
N ALA A 214 -3.93 12.68 3.69
CA ALA A 214 -4.95 12.08 4.55
C ALA A 214 -6.31 11.93 3.86
N PRO A 215 -6.85 12.96 3.16
CA PRO A 215 -8.09 12.82 2.40
C PRO A 215 -7.98 11.80 1.28
N MET A 216 -6.85 11.75 0.58
CA MET A 216 -6.58 10.77 -0.48
C MET A 216 -6.69 9.34 0.05
N ASN A 217 -5.98 9.03 1.13
CA ASN A 217 -6.00 7.69 1.73
C ASN A 217 -7.40 7.34 2.29
N LEU A 218 -8.08 8.31 2.90
CA LEU A 218 -9.44 8.11 3.41
C LEU A 218 -10.43 7.82 2.29
N ILE A 219 -10.39 8.58 1.20
CA ILE A 219 -11.25 8.38 0.02
C ILE A 219 -10.93 7.02 -0.61
N LYS A 220 -9.64 6.71 -0.84
CA LYS A 220 -9.22 5.43 -1.42
C LYS A 220 -9.70 4.25 -0.57
N GLY A 221 -9.42 4.26 0.72
CA GLY A 221 -9.84 3.20 1.65
C GLY A 221 -11.37 3.05 1.73
N THR A 222 -12.10 4.16 1.72
CA THR A 222 -13.57 4.14 1.73
C THR A 222 -14.12 3.57 0.43
N LEU A 223 -13.65 4.02 -0.73
CA LEU A 223 -14.08 3.51 -2.03
C LEU A 223 -13.82 2.01 -2.18
N VAL A 224 -12.62 1.56 -1.82
CA VAL A 224 -12.24 0.13 -1.83
C VAL A 224 -13.11 -0.69 -0.87
N SER A 225 -13.59 -0.10 0.21
CA SER A 225 -14.39 -0.78 1.25
C SER A 225 -15.90 -0.84 0.93
N VAL A 226 -16.41 0.07 0.11
CA VAL A 226 -17.86 0.18 -0.22
C VAL A 226 -18.20 -0.69 -1.44
N VAL A 227 -17.28 -0.85 -2.38
CA VAL A 227 -17.45 -1.69 -3.56
C VAL A 227 -17.28 -3.16 -3.21
#